data_033311481b03fb43c80ea03beadda553
#
_entry.id   033311481b03fb43c80ea03beadda553
#
_cell.length_a   1.000
_cell.length_b   1.000
_cell.length_c   1.000
_cell.angle_alpha   90.00
_cell.angle_beta   90.00
_cell.angle_gamma   90.00
#
_symmetry.space_group_name_H-M   'P 1'
#
loop_
_entity.id
_entity.type
_entity.pdbx_description
1 polymer ?
#
loop_
_entity_poly.entity_id
_entity_poly.type
_entity_poly.pdbx_seq_one_letter_code
_entity_poly.pdbx_strand_id
1 'polypeptide(L)'
;MLSVADKLRYKVTGDTPSENGILLWDETNGYPVVSKGGVFRQVVLKDGEAALGVSTTQTAALANTAYALTYAGTTDDSISLSGSQITFEEGGSYLVSFSAQITSSSSSTVDFYFWPRVNGVDITGSTMKNSLHQSSSNLVVSRAAIISVSAGDYLEAMWATSSTSGSLTANAATAFCPATPASTLAITRISG
;
A
#
# COMPACT_ATOMS: atom_id res chain seq x y z
N MET A 1 -14.55 7.77 -43.36
CA MET A 1 -14.68 7.08 -42.03
C MET A 1 -13.26 6.89 -41.53
N LEU A 2 -12.84 7.60 -40.46
CA LEU A 2 -11.50 7.44 -39.88
C LEU A 2 -11.39 6.03 -39.31
N SER A 3 -10.25 5.38 -39.50
CA SER A 3 -9.97 4.08 -38.87
C SER A 3 -9.90 4.21 -37.35
N VAL A 4 -10.03 3.09 -36.63
CA VAL A 4 -9.88 3.10 -35.16
C VAL A 4 -8.49 3.60 -34.76
N ALA A 5 -7.47 3.30 -35.57
CA ALA A 5 -6.12 3.78 -35.33
C ALA A 5 -5.99 5.31 -35.53
N ASP A 6 -6.71 5.87 -36.50
CA ASP A 6 -6.71 7.33 -36.72
C ASP A 6 -7.45 8.10 -35.61
N LYS A 7 -8.45 7.47 -34.99
CA LYS A 7 -9.19 8.05 -33.87
C LYS A 7 -8.38 8.05 -32.56
N LEU A 8 -7.41 7.14 -32.42
CA LEU A 8 -6.54 7.06 -31.24
C LEU A 8 -5.32 8.00 -31.32
N ARG A 9 -5.10 8.68 -32.45
CA ARG A 9 -3.96 9.59 -32.67
C ARG A 9 -4.30 11.07 -32.60
N TYR A 10 -5.43 11.44 -32.01
CA TYR A 10 -5.78 12.85 -31.90
C TYR A 10 -4.90 13.56 -30.86
N LYS A 11 -4.21 14.61 -31.31
CA LYS A 11 -3.34 15.42 -30.46
C LYS A 11 -4.18 16.39 -29.63
N VAL A 12 -4.21 16.17 -28.33
CA VAL A 12 -4.92 17.03 -27.38
C VAL A 12 -3.95 18.07 -26.85
N THR A 13 -3.68 19.11 -27.63
CA THR A 13 -2.93 20.27 -27.15
C THR A 13 -3.86 21.49 -27.19
N GLY A 14 -4.30 21.93 -26.01
CA GLY A 14 -5.02 23.20 -25.87
C GLY A 14 -6.52 23.19 -26.20
N ASP A 15 -7.08 22.06 -26.60
CA ASP A 15 -8.50 21.98 -26.98
C ASP A 15 -9.39 21.60 -25.79
N THR A 16 -10.54 22.26 -25.70
CA THR A 16 -11.61 21.84 -24.77
C THR A 16 -12.46 20.78 -25.45
N PRO A 17 -12.68 19.59 -24.86
CA PRO A 17 -13.50 18.58 -25.50
C PRO A 17 -14.95 19.03 -25.60
N SER A 18 -15.52 18.99 -26.81
CA SER A 18 -16.92 19.36 -27.08
C SER A 18 -17.90 18.23 -26.81
N GLU A 19 -17.43 16.99 -26.71
CA GLU A 19 -18.24 15.77 -26.54
C GLU A 19 -17.73 14.92 -25.37
N ASN A 20 -18.64 14.24 -24.69
CA ASN A 20 -18.31 13.32 -23.61
C ASN A 20 -18.07 11.90 -24.14
N GLY A 21 -17.17 11.17 -23.47
CA GLY A 21 -16.97 9.75 -23.73
C GLY A 21 -16.05 9.43 -24.89
N ILE A 22 -15.40 10.42 -25.51
CA ILE A 22 -14.42 10.17 -26.57
C ILE A 22 -13.11 9.71 -25.92
N LEU A 23 -12.63 8.53 -26.30
CA LEU A 23 -11.30 8.03 -25.94
C LEU A 23 -10.28 8.56 -26.95
N LEU A 24 -9.29 9.28 -26.48
CA LEU A 24 -8.22 9.88 -27.27
C LEU A 24 -6.87 9.50 -26.67
N TRP A 25 -5.81 9.70 -27.46
CA TRP A 25 -4.43 9.58 -26.97
C TRP A 25 -3.83 10.97 -26.78
N ASP A 26 -3.37 11.27 -25.57
CA ASP A 26 -2.64 12.50 -25.28
C ASP A 26 -1.16 12.30 -25.68
N GLU A 27 -0.77 12.80 -26.85
CA GLU A 27 0.61 12.67 -27.36
C GLU A 27 1.63 13.46 -26.55
N THR A 28 1.20 14.47 -25.82
CA THR A 28 2.09 15.30 -25.00
C THR A 28 2.52 14.57 -23.74
N ASN A 29 1.59 13.83 -23.12
CA ASN A 29 1.81 13.14 -21.87
C ASN A 29 1.93 11.62 -22.02
N GLY A 30 1.64 11.08 -23.21
CA GLY A 30 1.85 9.67 -23.55
C GLY A 30 0.83 8.68 -22.96
N TYR A 31 -0.40 9.13 -22.66
CA TYR A 31 -1.44 8.25 -22.10
C TYR A 31 -2.82 8.46 -22.76
N PRO A 32 -3.72 7.46 -22.66
CA PRO A 32 -5.09 7.60 -23.14
C PRO A 32 -5.89 8.53 -22.22
N VAL A 33 -6.75 9.37 -22.82
CA VAL A 33 -7.64 10.28 -22.08
C VAL A 33 -9.07 10.09 -22.54
N VAL A 34 -10.01 10.34 -21.64
CA VAL A 34 -11.44 10.37 -21.94
C VAL A 34 -12.00 11.77 -21.66
N SER A 35 -12.81 12.29 -22.57
CA SER A 35 -13.49 13.56 -22.34
C SER A 35 -14.69 13.37 -21.42
N LYS A 36 -14.79 14.20 -20.36
CA LYS A 36 -15.92 14.22 -19.43
C LYS A 36 -16.12 15.63 -18.88
N GLY A 37 -17.30 16.21 -19.12
CA GLY A 37 -17.67 17.52 -18.59
C GLY A 37 -16.79 18.67 -19.09
N GLY A 38 -16.37 18.63 -20.37
CA GLY A 38 -15.51 19.67 -20.95
C GLY A 38 -14.04 19.59 -20.54
N VAL A 39 -13.62 18.48 -19.93
CA VAL A 39 -12.23 18.25 -19.48
C VAL A 39 -11.75 16.89 -19.98
N PHE A 40 -10.50 16.82 -20.44
CA PHE A 40 -9.83 15.55 -20.67
C PHE A 40 -9.38 14.96 -19.33
N ARG A 41 -9.69 13.69 -19.10
CA ARG A 41 -9.27 12.94 -17.94
C ARG A 41 -8.44 11.75 -18.39
N GLN A 42 -7.30 11.56 -17.77
CA GLN A 42 -6.48 10.38 -18.00
C GLN A 42 -7.30 9.12 -17.75
N VAL A 43 -7.21 8.17 -18.66
CA VAL A 43 -7.64 6.79 -18.40
C VAL A 43 -6.51 6.15 -17.63
N VAL A 44 -6.69 6.01 -16.33
CA VAL A 44 -5.76 5.25 -15.49
C VAL A 44 -5.92 3.79 -15.92
N LEU A 45 -4.99 3.30 -16.72
CA LEU A 45 -4.75 1.87 -16.83
C LEU A 45 -4.25 1.48 -15.44
N LYS A 46 -4.72 0.38 -14.94
CA LYS A 46 -4.58 -0.12 -13.56
C LYS A 46 -3.11 -0.44 -13.23
N ASP A 47 -2.28 0.61 -13.13
CA ASP A 47 -0.88 0.55 -12.75
C ASP A 47 -0.74 1.07 -11.31
N GLY A 48 0.12 0.48 -10.52
CA GLY A 48 0.33 0.83 -9.12
C GLY A 48 -0.30 -0.18 -8.17
N GLU A 49 -0.02 -1.47 -8.37
CA GLU A 49 -0.45 -2.55 -7.49
C GLU A 49 0.75 -3.25 -6.83
N ALA A 50 0.59 -3.54 -5.54
CA ALA A 50 1.50 -4.41 -4.82
C ALA A 50 0.73 -5.34 -3.88
N ALA A 51 1.17 -6.61 -3.82
CA ALA A 51 0.70 -7.59 -2.86
C ALA A 51 1.92 -8.14 -2.09
N LEU A 52 2.06 -7.72 -0.85
CA LEU A 52 3.27 -7.91 -0.06
C LEU A 52 2.96 -8.68 1.23
N GLY A 53 3.91 -9.48 1.70
CA GLY A 53 3.80 -10.24 2.93
C GLY A 53 5.10 -10.32 3.70
N VAL A 54 4.99 -10.49 5.02
CA VAL A 54 6.10 -10.82 5.93
C VAL A 54 5.93 -12.27 6.34
N SER A 55 6.73 -13.17 5.77
CA SER A 55 6.59 -14.63 5.92
C SER A 55 7.20 -15.18 7.22
N THR A 56 7.92 -14.35 7.99
CA THR A 56 8.60 -14.74 9.23
C THR A 56 8.05 -13.98 10.43
N THR A 57 8.02 -14.65 11.58
CA THR A 57 7.67 -13.99 12.85
C THR A 57 8.64 -12.85 13.15
N GLN A 58 8.08 -11.69 13.53
CA GLN A 58 8.85 -10.50 13.91
C GLN A 58 8.75 -10.31 15.42
N THR A 59 9.90 -10.14 16.09
CA THR A 59 9.98 -9.83 17.51
C THR A 59 10.67 -8.49 17.71
N ALA A 60 10.18 -7.69 18.65
CA ALA A 60 10.82 -6.43 19.00
C ALA A 60 12.05 -6.73 19.88
N ALA A 61 13.22 -6.28 19.46
CA ALA A 61 14.44 -6.40 20.27
C ALA A 61 14.36 -5.53 21.56
N LEU A 62 13.69 -4.39 21.47
CA LEU A 62 13.46 -3.47 22.59
C LEU A 62 12.00 -3.04 22.62
N ALA A 63 11.46 -2.91 23.83
CA ALA A 63 10.13 -2.33 24.05
C ALA A 63 10.13 -0.82 23.67
N ASN A 64 8.98 -0.32 23.24
CA ASN A 64 8.77 1.08 22.87
C ASN A 64 9.74 1.62 21.81
N THR A 65 10.19 0.74 20.93
CA THR A 65 11.09 1.08 19.82
C THR A 65 10.40 0.80 18.49
N ALA A 66 10.52 1.74 17.55
CA ALA A 66 9.94 1.63 16.23
C ALA A 66 10.79 0.72 15.32
N TYR A 67 10.13 -0.18 14.61
CA TYR A 67 10.71 -1.08 13.62
C TYR A 67 9.95 -0.94 12.30
N ALA A 68 10.65 -0.94 11.19
CA ALA A 68 10.06 -1.05 9.86
C ALA A 68 9.87 -2.53 9.50
N LEU A 69 8.73 -2.87 8.88
CA LEU A 69 8.47 -4.20 8.34
C LEU A 69 9.18 -4.36 6.99
N THR A 70 9.92 -5.45 6.86
CA THR A 70 10.55 -5.83 5.59
C THR A 70 9.64 -6.81 4.86
N TYR A 71 9.06 -6.35 3.77
CA TYR A 71 8.12 -7.12 2.96
C TYR A 71 8.82 -7.88 1.84
N ALA A 72 8.17 -8.93 1.37
CA ALA A 72 8.43 -9.59 0.10
C ALA A 72 7.11 -9.82 -0.63
N GLY A 73 7.13 -9.89 -1.93
CA GLY A 73 5.91 -10.12 -2.72
C GLY A 73 6.03 -9.62 -4.15
N THR A 74 4.89 -9.39 -4.77
CA THR A 74 4.78 -8.91 -6.15
C THR A 74 4.46 -7.43 -6.18
N THR A 75 5.12 -6.72 -7.08
CA THR A 75 4.86 -5.33 -7.44
C THR A 75 4.70 -5.24 -8.94
N ASP A 76 4.02 -4.23 -9.44
CA ASP A 76 4.06 -3.85 -10.85
C ASP A 76 5.18 -2.83 -11.12
N ASP A 77 5.24 -2.32 -12.36
CA ASP A 77 6.28 -1.37 -12.78
C ASP A 77 6.17 0.00 -12.10
N SER A 78 5.03 0.31 -11.49
CA SER A 78 4.78 1.60 -10.81
C SER A 78 5.13 1.59 -9.32
N ILE A 79 5.48 0.43 -8.78
CA ILE A 79 5.88 0.25 -7.38
C ILE A 79 7.13 -0.62 -7.31
N SER A 80 8.16 -0.14 -6.64
CA SER A 80 9.36 -0.93 -6.37
C SER A 80 9.55 -1.20 -4.87
N LEU A 81 10.18 -2.34 -4.54
CA LEU A 81 10.40 -2.78 -3.17
C LEU A 81 11.89 -2.96 -2.91
N SER A 82 12.41 -2.28 -1.90
CA SER A 82 13.79 -2.43 -1.43
C SER A 82 13.86 -2.43 0.10
N GLY A 83 14.10 -3.60 0.69
CA GLY A 83 14.10 -3.76 2.14
C GLY A 83 12.73 -3.46 2.76
N SER A 84 12.63 -2.42 3.59
CA SER A 84 11.36 -1.94 4.17
C SER A 84 10.68 -0.85 3.34
N GLN A 85 11.36 -0.32 2.30
CA GLN A 85 10.90 0.81 1.52
C GLN A 85 10.12 0.34 0.29
N ILE A 86 8.91 0.87 0.15
CA ILE A 86 8.00 0.65 -0.95
C ILE A 86 7.93 1.97 -1.71
N THR A 87 8.63 2.07 -2.84
CA THR A 87 8.77 3.30 -3.62
C THR A 87 7.68 3.37 -4.68
N PHE A 88 7.06 4.54 -4.82
CA PHE A 88 6.07 4.86 -5.84
C PHE A 88 6.78 5.53 -7.02
N GLU A 89 6.85 4.85 -8.15
CA GLU A 89 7.45 5.40 -9.38
C GLU A 89 6.56 6.48 -10.01
N GLU A 90 5.26 6.46 -9.69
CA GLU A 90 4.30 7.45 -10.14
C GLU A 90 3.57 8.11 -8.97
N GLY A 91 3.36 9.44 -9.09
CA GLY A 91 2.55 10.20 -8.14
C GLY A 91 1.07 9.87 -8.26
N GLY A 92 0.31 10.10 -7.18
CA GLY A 92 -1.13 9.87 -7.16
C GLY A 92 -1.67 9.52 -5.79
N SER A 93 -2.92 9.09 -5.76
CA SER A 93 -3.56 8.58 -4.55
C SER A 93 -3.62 7.06 -4.59
N TYR A 94 -3.22 6.44 -3.49
CA TYR A 94 -3.15 4.99 -3.35
C TYR A 94 -3.97 4.53 -2.17
N LEU A 95 -4.77 3.48 -2.37
CA LEU A 95 -5.37 2.71 -1.28
C LEU A 95 -4.33 1.74 -0.74
N VAL A 96 -4.01 1.87 0.54
CA VAL A 96 -3.09 1.00 1.27
C VAL A 96 -3.89 0.21 2.29
N SER A 97 -3.90 -1.11 2.16
CA SER A 97 -4.57 -2.04 3.09
C SER A 97 -3.51 -2.85 3.83
N PHE A 98 -3.48 -2.70 5.13
CA PHE A 98 -2.54 -3.36 6.04
C PHE A 98 -3.24 -4.37 6.92
N SER A 99 -2.61 -5.52 7.18
CA SER A 99 -2.98 -6.40 8.29
C SER A 99 -1.76 -7.00 8.96
N ALA A 100 -1.88 -7.35 10.25
CA ALA A 100 -0.86 -8.07 10.99
C ALA A 100 -1.49 -9.03 11.99
N GLN A 101 -0.83 -10.17 12.21
CA GLN A 101 -1.18 -11.12 13.25
C GLN A 101 -0.33 -10.84 14.49
N ILE A 102 -0.95 -10.33 15.54
CA ILE A 102 -0.26 -10.02 16.81
C ILE A 102 -0.47 -11.12 17.84
N THR A 103 0.57 -11.40 18.61
CA THR A 103 0.52 -12.35 19.74
C THR A 103 1.38 -11.84 20.90
N SER A 104 1.09 -12.33 22.09
CA SER A 104 1.87 -12.03 23.30
C SER A 104 2.10 -13.29 24.13
N SER A 105 3.30 -13.44 24.66
CA SER A 105 3.64 -14.44 25.68
C SER A 105 3.49 -13.93 27.12
N SER A 106 3.15 -12.65 27.33
CA SER A 106 2.95 -12.04 28.63
C SER A 106 1.55 -12.23 29.15
N SER A 107 1.40 -12.46 30.47
CA SER A 107 0.12 -12.40 31.19
C SER A 107 -0.35 -10.97 31.47
N SER A 108 0.55 -9.98 31.32
CA SER A 108 0.23 -8.56 31.42
C SER A 108 -0.15 -7.98 30.07
N THR A 109 -0.85 -6.84 30.08
CA THR A 109 -1.22 -6.13 28.87
C THR A 109 0.01 -5.76 28.04
N VAL A 110 -0.03 -6.08 26.76
CA VAL A 110 0.98 -5.70 25.77
C VAL A 110 0.29 -4.88 24.68
N ASP A 111 0.75 -3.67 24.50
CA ASP A 111 0.27 -2.74 23.47
C ASP A 111 1.07 -2.89 22.19
N PHE A 112 0.37 -2.87 21.08
CA PHE A 112 0.94 -2.86 19.72
C PHE A 112 0.52 -1.59 19.02
N TYR A 113 1.46 -0.99 18.31
CA TYR A 113 1.29 0.25 17.56
C TYR A 113 1.70 0.03 16.12
N PHE A 114 0.89 0.54 15.17
CA PHE A 114 1.17 0.46 13.74
C PHE A 114 0.89 1.81 13.10
N TRP A 115 1.76 2.27 12.24
CA TRP A 115 1.58 3.52 11.49
C TRP A 115 2.37 3.50 10.18
N PRO A 116 1.92 4.23 9.15
CA PRO A 116 2.69 4.48 7.95
C PRO A 116 3.69 5.62 8.18
N ARG A 117 4.82 5.51 7.51
CA ARG A 117 5.87 6.52 7.42
C ARG A 117 6.14 6.79 5.95
N VAL A 118 6.19 8.04 5.52
CA VAL A 118 6.50 8.43 4.15
C VAL A 118 7.78 9.26 4.17
N ASN A 119 8.76 8.90 3.34
CA ASN A 119 10.06 9.56 3.26
C ASN A 119 10.76 9.71 4.61
N GLY A 120 10.65 8.71 5.47
CA GLY A 120 11.23 8.73 6.81
C GLY A 120 10.45 9.57 7.84
N VAL A 121 9.29 10.15 7.48
CA VAL A 121 8.48 10.99 8.36
C VAL A 121 7.18 10.26 8.72
N ASP A 122 6.90 10.15 10.01
CA ASP A 122 5.68 9.53 10.52
C ASP A 122 4.44 10.38 10.18
N ILE A 123 3.40 9.75 9.63
CA ILE A 123 2.15 10.46 9.31
C ILE A 123 1.39 10.73 10.62
N THR A 124 1.22 12.00 10.95
CA THR A 124 0.51 12.42 12.16
C THR A 124 -0.93 11.92 12.18
N GLY A 125 -1.36 11.37 13.33
CA GLY A 125 -2.73 10.85 13.52
C GLY A 125 -3.02 9.52 12.83
N SER A 126 -2.01 8.85 12.24
CA SER A 126 -2.18 7.58 11.52
C SER A 126 -2.01 6.34 12.40
N THR A 127 -1.52 6.47 13.63
CA THR A 127 -1.21 5.32 14.49
C THR A 127 -2.47 4.56 14.89
N MET A 128 -2.43 3.24 14.67
CA MET A 128 -3.39 2.27 15.20
C MET A 128 -2.79 1.62 16.46
N LYS A 129 -3.54 1.61 17.56
CA LYS A 129 -3.16 0.92 18.80
C LYS A 129 -4.09 -0.26 19.06
N ASN A 130 -3.52 -1.41 19.42
CA ASN A 130 -4.24 -2.60 19.87
C ASN A 130 -3.56 -3.17 21.11
N SER A 131 -4.33 -3.76 22.01
CA SER A 131 -3.84 -4.29 23.28
C SER A 131 -4.23 -5.75 23.43
N LEU A 132 -3.27 -6.61 23.77
CA LEU A 132 -3.50 -7.99 24.20
C LEU A 132 -3.38 -8.07 25.73
N HIS A 133 -4.35 -8.73 26.37
CA HIS A 133 -4.47 -8.77 27.84
C HIS A 133 -4.12 -10.12 28.46
N GLN A 134 -3.82 -11.13 27.64
CA GLN A 134 -3.53 -12.49 28.10
C GLN A 134 -2.36 -13.11 27.31
N SER A 135 -1.62 -13.99 27.98
CA SER A 135 -0.62 -14.82 27.29
C SER A 135 -1.28 -15.76 26.27
N SER A 136 -0.58 -16.04 25.20
CA SER A 136 -1.03 -16.88 24.08
C SER A 136 -2.29 -16.34 23.37
N SER A 137 -2.66 -15.08 23.59
CA SER A 137 -3.69 -14.41 22.79
C SER A 137 -3.16 -14.08 21.40
N ASN A 138 -4.01 -14.30 20.40
CA ASN A 138 -3.75 -13.93 19.01
C ASN A 138 -4.88 -13.02 18.52
N LEU A 139 -4.52 -12.01 17.77
CA LEU A 139 -5.47 -11.10 17.13
C LEU A 139 -4.96 -10.70 15.75
N VAL A 140 -5.85 -10.67 14.78
CA VAL A 140 -5.57 -10.02 13.49
C VAL A 140 -6.05 -8.58 13.57
N VAL A 141 -5.13 -7.66 13.34
CA VAL A 141 -5.42 -6.22 13.26
C VAL A 141 -5.32 -5.78 11.81
N SER A 142 -6.20 -4.88 11.38
CA SER A 142 -6.18 -4.38 10.01
C SER A 142 -6.61 -2.93 9.93
N ARG A 143 -6.10 -2.24 8.92
CA ARG A 143 -6.49 -0.87 8.56
C ARG A 143 -6.31 -0.66 7.07
N ALA A 144 -7.22 0.11 6.48
CA ALA A 144 -7.04 0.68 5.15
C ALA A 144 -7.01 2.21 5.25
N ALA A 145 -6.20 2.84 4.42
CA ALA A 145 -6.07 4.29 4.31
C ALA A 145 -5.77 4.68 2.87
N ILE A 146 -6.17 5.88 2.49
CA ILE A 146 -5.76 6.50 1.25
C ILE A 146 -4.60 7.43 1.57
N ILE A 147 -3.50 7.29 0.84
CA ILE A 147 -2.34 8.18 0.91
C ILE A 147 -2.16 8.86 -0.45
N SER A 148 -1.70 10.10 -0.44
CA SER A 148 -1.29 10.81 -1.66
C SER A 148 0.22 10.97 -1.63
N VAL A 149 0.88 10.60 -2.71
CA VAL A 149 2.34 10.59 -2.84
C VAL A 149 2.75 11.21 -4.17
N SER A 150 3.98 11.70 -4.21
CA SER A 150 4.67 12.11 -5.44
C SER A 150 5.49 10.94 -6.00
N ALA A 151 5.86 11.02 -7.28
CA ALA A 151 6.80 10.06 -7.86
C ALA A 151 8.14 10.12 -7.10
N GLY A 152 8.69 8.96 -6.76
CA GLY A 152 9.90 8.79 -5.97
C GLY A 152 9.69 8.80 -4.45
N ASP A 153 8.50 9.11 -3.96
CA ASP A 153 8.19 8.94 -2.53
C ASP A 153 8.21 7.46 -2.15
N TYR A 154 8.61 7.15 -0.91
CA TYR A 154 8.54 5.80 -0.38
C TYR A 154 7.72 5.70 0.91
N LEU A 155 7.04 4.57 1.05
CA LEU A 155 6.25 4.18 2.22
C LEU A 155 7.02 3.12 3.02
N GLU A 156 6.98 3.22 4.34
CA GLU A 156 7.34 2.16 5.28
C GLU A 156 6.16 1.88 6.22
N ALA A 157 5.86 0.60 6.44
CA ALA A 157 4.92 0.19 7.47
C ALA A 157 5.69 -0.03 8.77
N MET A 158 5.43 0.83 9.75
CA MET A 158 6.10 0.85 11.04
C MET A 158 5.29 0.12 12.10
N TRP A 159 5.97 -0.50 13.03
CA TRP A 159 5.35 -1.07 14.22
C TRP A 159 6.21 -0.90 15.46
N ALA A 160 5.57 -0.95 16.61
CA ALA A 160 6.22 -0.98 17.93
C ALA A 160 5.35 -1.78 18.89
N THR A 161 5.95 -2.24 19.99
CA THR A 161 5.23 -2.87 21.10
C THR A 161 5.74 -2.37 22.43
N SER A 162 4.87 -2.34 23.45
CA SER A 162 5.21 -1.94 24.82
C SER A 162 6.04 -2.98 25.57
N SER A 163 6.22 -4.19 25.01
CA SER A 163 6.96 -5.28 25.64
C SER A 163 7.64 -6.17 24.58
N THR A 164 8.83 -6.66 24.88
CA THR A 164 9.51 -7.68 24.04
C THR A 164 8.80 -9.05 24.03
N SER A 165 7.77 -9.22 24.87
CA SER A 165 6.87 -10.40 24.84
C SER A 165 5.85 -10.36 23.69
N GLY A 166 5.71 -9.20 23.03
CA GLY A 166 4.85 -9.03 21.87
C GLY A 166 5.57 -9.42 20.56
N SER A 167 4.87 -10.06 19.65
CA SER A 167 5.40 -10.40 18.33
C SER A 167 4.33 -10.32 17.25
N LEU A 168 4.77 -10.16 15.99
CA LEU A 168 3.96 -10.41 14.80
C LEU A 168 4.24 -11.83 14.35
N THR A 169 3.19 -12.69 14.31
CA THR A 169 3.37 -14.13 14.20
C THR A 169 3.05 -14.64 12.80
N ALA A 170 4.03 -15.27 12.17
CA ALA A 170 3.81 -16.13 11.01
C ALA A 170 3.65 -17.59 11.48
N ASN A 171 2.76 -18.34 10.83
CA ASN A 171 2.58 -19.75 11.12
C ASN A 171 2.90 -20.61 9.89
N ALA A 172 3.52 -21.76 10.12
CA ALA A 172 3.79 -22.72 9.06
C ALA A 172 2.50 -23.30 8.49
N ALA A 173 2.57 -23.80 7.25
CA ALA A 173 1.48 -24.55 6.65
C ALA A 173 1.16 -25.82 7.47
N THR A 174 -0.10 -26.20 7.52
CA THR A 174 -0.58 -27.44 8.11
C THR A 174 -1.12 -28.36 7.02
N ALA A 175 -1.59 -29.55 7.39
CA ALA A 175 -2.20 -30.48 6.44
C ALA A 175 -3.51 -29.96 5.80
N PHE A 176 -4.14 -28.96 6.41
CA PHE A 176 -5.45 -28.44 5.99
C PHE A 176 -5.44 -26.95 5.59
N CYS A 177 -4.37 -26.20 5.83
CA CYS A 177 -4.29 -24.79 5.42
C CYS A 177 -2.85 -24.38 5.03
N PRO A 178 -2.69 -23.41 4.12
CA PRO A 178 -1.40 -22.77 3.81
C PRO A 178 -0.78 -22.05 5.00
N ALA A 179 0.51 -21.71 4.88
CA ALA A 179 1.19 -20.86 5.84
C ALA A 179 0.52 -19.47 5.92
N THR A 180 0.54 -18.89 7.12
CA THR A 180 0.02 -17.52 7.32
C THR A 180 1.17 -16.55 7.54
N PRO A 181 1.17 -15.38 6.85
CA PRO A 181 2.19 -14.36 7.05
C PRO A 181 1.99 -13.62 8.39
N ALA A 182 3.07 -13.07 8.94
CA ALA A 182 2.99 -12.20 10.13
C ALA A 182 2.29 -10.88 9.83
N SER A 183 2.45 -10.36 8.61
CA SER A 183 1.79 -9.15 8.12
C SER A 183 1.57 -9.24 6.62
N THR A 184 0.53 -8.57 6.13
CA THR A 184 0.28 -8.35 4.71
C THR A 184 0.06 -6.86 4.43
N LEU A 185 0.44 -6.44 3.24
CA LEU A 185 0.20 -5.10 2.73
C LEU A 185 -0.24 -5.19 1.28
N ALA A 186 -1.38 -4.64 0.96
CA ALA A 186 -1.85 -4.47 -0.41
C ALA A 186 -1.94 -2.99 -0.75
N ILE A 187 -1.48 -2.63 -1.92
CA ILE A 187 -1.47 -1.26 -2.42
C ILE A 187 -2.16 -1.26 -3.79
N THR A 188 -3.02 -0.30 -4.03
CA THR A 188 -3.68 -0.10 -5.32
C THR A 188 -3.80 1.39 -5.59
N ARG A 189 -3.36 1.85 -6.77
CA ARG A 189 -3.54 3.23 -7.22
C ARG A 189 -5.01 3.48 -7.54
N ILE A 190 -5.57 4.56 -7.01
CA ILE A 190 -6.98 4.93 -7.19
C ILE A 190 -7.17 6.20 -8.01
N SER A 191 -6.15 7.04 -8.08
CA SER A 191 -6.12 8.22 -8.96
C SER A 191 -4.69 8.68 -9.21
N GLY A 192 -4.45 9.26 -10.35
CA GLY A 192 -3.22 9.93 -10.73
C GLY A 192 -3.47 11.36 -11.18
#